data_22a8e9fae6c5c6146133fc918c1c7d96
#
_entry.id   22a8e9fae6c5c6146133fc918c1c7d96
#
_cell.length_a   1.000
_cell.length_b   1.000
_cell.length_c   1.000
_cell.angle_alpha   90.00
_cell.angle_beta   90.00
_cell.angle_gamma   90.00
#
_symmetry.space_group_name_H-M   'P 1'
#
loop_
_entity.id
_entity.type
_entity.pdbx_description
1 polymer ?
#
loop_
_entity_poly.entity_id
_entity_poly.type
_entity_poly.pdbx_seq_one_letter_code
_entity_poly.pdbx_strand_id
1 'polypeptide(L)'
;EEKKTDIADSVHDLEKACVREMILEEHKRPDGRKIDEIRPLSCEVGVLPRVHGSAIFTRGQTQVMSIVTLGTNNEAQELDGLDEEESKRYMHQYNFPSYSVGEARPSRGPGRREIGHGALAEKALVPVIPSEDEFPYAIRVVSEVLSSNGSTSQASICGSTLALMDAGVPIKKPVAGISTGLVTDKNDPSRYIMLTDIQGIEDFFGDMDFKVGGTKDG
;
A
#
# COMPACT_ATOMS: atom_id res chain seq x y z
N GLU A 1 32.66 19.46 0.85
CA GLU A 1 31.30 18.97 0.54
C GLU A 1 31.34 17.73 -0.37
N GLU A 2 32.07 17.74 -1.51
CA GLU A 2 32.25 16.57 -2.40
C GLU A 2 32.68 15.31 -1.63
N LYS A 3 33.70 15.36 -0.81
CA LYS A 3 34.16 14.21 -0.02
C LYS A 3 33.12 13.65 0.98
N LYS A 4 32.18 14.46 1.43
CA LYS A 4 31.10 13.98 2.31
C LYS A 4 30.05 13.19 1.52
N THR A 5 29.76 13.63 0.30
CA THR A 5 28.86 12.92 -0.61
C THR A 5 29.46 11.58 -1.01
N ASP A 6 30.75 11.55 -1.43
CA ASP A 6 31.44 10.31 -1.81
C ASP A 6 31.50 9.29 -0.66
N ILE A 7 31.68 9.76 0.59
CA ILE A 7 31.66 8.88 1.76
C ILE A 7 30.25 8.35 2.00
N ALA A 8 29.22 9.18 1.89
CA ALA A 8 27.84 8.75 2.07
C ALA A 8 27.42 7.72 1.01
N ASP A 9 27.78 7.95 -0.24
CA ASP A 9 27.52 7.03 -1.34
C ASP A 9 28.24 5.70 -1.14
N SER A 10 29.51 5.73 -0.69
CA SER A 10 30.29 4.52 -0.40
C SER A 10 29.70 3.70 0.76
N VAL A 11 29.21 4.37 1.81
CA VAL A 11 28.52 3.70 2.94
C VAL A 11 27.22 3.07 2.45
N HIS A 12 26.46 3.79 1.64
CA HIS A 12 25.21 3.28 1.09
C HIS A 12 25.43 2.05 0.18
N ASP A 13 26.46 2.08 -0.67
CA ASP A 13 26.82 0.94 -1.52
C ASP A 13 27.26 -0.27 -0.70
N LEU A 14 27.99 -0.06 0.39
CA LEU A 14 28.39 -1.11 1.31
C LEU A 14 27.18 -1.70 2.02
N GLU A 15 26.26 -0.87 2.52
CA GLU A 15 25.02 -1.31 3.15
C GLU A 15 24.19 -2.16 2.20
N LYS A 16 24.02 -1.70 0.95
CA LYS A 16 23.36 -2.44 -0.12
C LYS A 16 24.02 -3.80 -0.37
N ALA A 17 25.34 -3.84 -0.44
CA ALA A 17 26.09 -5.08 -0.67
C ALA A 17 25.88 -6.06 0.50
N CYS A 18 25.99 -5.61 1.74
CA CYS A 18 25.80 -6.43 2.93
C CYS A 18 24.36 -7.00 3.02
N VAL A 19 23.35 -6.19 2.78
CA VAL A 19 21.95 -6.65 2.84
C VAL A 19 21.69 -7.70 1.75
N ARG A 20 22.18 -7.49 0.54
CA ARG A 20 22.03 -8.43 -0.57
C ARG A 20 22.76 -9.75 -0.30
N GLU A 21 24.01 -9.69 0.23
CA GLU A 21 24.78 -10.86 0.61
C GLU A 21 24.07 -11.67 1.70
N MET A 22 23.58 -11.02 2.73
CA MET A 22 22.82 -11.67 3.82
C MET A 22 21.58 -12.40 3.30
N ILE A 23 20.85 -11.80 2.33
CA ILE A 23 19.68 -12.43 1.74
C ILE A 23 20.08 -13.60 0.83
N LEU A 24 21.08 -13.44 -0.06
CA LEU A 24 21.46 -14.43 -1.05
C LEU A 24 22.24 -15.60 -0.48
N GLU A 25 23.15 -15.37 0.50
CA GLU A 25 24.04 -16.37 1.04
C GLU A 25 23.50 -17.00 2.34
N GLU A 26 22.98 -16.16 3.24
CA GLU A 26 22.53 -16.62 4.55
C GLU A 26 21.04 -16.92 4.62
N HIS A 27 20.27 -16.55 3.59
CA HIS A 27 18.80 -16.61 3.56
C HIS A 27 18.15 -15.92 4.76
N LYS A 28 18.78 -14.83 5.22
CA LYS A 28 18.30 -14.01 6.33
C LYS A 28 17.84 -12.66 5.84
N ARG A 29 16.78 -12.17 6.43
CA ARG A 29 16.25 -10.82 6.16
C ARG A 29 16.76 -9.84 7.21
N PRO A 30 16.85 -8.53 6.90
CA PRO A 30 17.33 -7.51 7.84
C PRO A 30 16.58 -7.46 9.17
N ASP A 31 15.31 -7.85 9.20
CA ASP A 31 14.48 -7.92 10.40
C ASP A 31 14.42 -9.33 11.06
N GLY A 32 15.20 -10.27 10.55
CA GLY A 32 15.30 -11.63 11.08
C GLY A 32 14.19 -12.59 10.65
N ARG A 33 13.20 -12.14 9.83
CA ARG A 33 12.16 -13.03 9.28
C ARG A 33 12.74 -14.04 8.28
N LYS A 34 11.98 -15.10 8.04
CA LYS A 34 12.19 -16.02 6.92
C LYS A 34 11.80 -15.33 5.60
N ILE A 35 12.29 -15.87 4.47
CA ILE A 35 12.07 -15.30 3.14
C ILE A 35 10.59 -15.21 2.74
N ASP A 36 9.76 -16.12 3.21
CA ASP A 36 8.33 -16.26 2.95
C ASP A 36 7.43 -15.73 4.10
N GLU A 37 8.03 -15.20 5.16
CA GLU A 37 7.31 -14.78 6.36
C GLU A 37 6.72 -13.37 6.21
N ILE A 38 5.42 -13.25 6.54
CA ILE A 38 4.70 -11.97 6.59
C ILE A 38 4.90 -11.35 7.98
N ARG A 39 5.07 -10.03 8.05
CA ARG A 39 5.13 -9.28 9.31
C ARG A 39 3.86 -9.48 10.15
N PRO A 40 3.93 -9.35 11.47
CA PRO A 40 2.76 -9.44 12.35
C PRO A 40 1.63 -8.50 11.89
N LEU A 41 0.40 -9.02 11.86
CA LEU A 41 -0.80 -8.31 11.44
C LEU A 41 -1.66 -7.92 12.64
N SER A 42 -2.22 -6.71 12.60
CA SER A 42 -3.27 -6.26 13.49
C SER A 42 -4.31 -5.48 12.72
N CYS A 43 -5.58 -5.69 13.05
CA CYS A 43 -6.71 -5.05 12.40
C CYS A 43 -7.70 -4.55 13.46
N GLU A 44 -8.11 -3.29 13.33
CA GLU A 44 -9.13 -2.68 14.16
C GLU A 44 -10.19 -2.04 13.27
N VAL A 45 -11.46 -2.18 13.61
CA VAL A 45 -12.59 -1.58 12.88
C VAL A 45 -13.44 -0.71 13.81
N GLY A 46 -14.25 0.18 13.24
CA GLY A 46 -15.11 1.07 14.03
C GLY A 46 -14.33 2.07 14.88
N VAL A 47 -13.11 2.45 14.46
CA VAL A 47 -12.20 3.32 15.24
C VAL A 47 -12.67 4.76 15.34
N LEU A 48 -13.43 5.24 14.36
CA LEU A 48 -13.96 6.60 14.32
C LEU A 48 -15.48 6.59 14.44
N PRO A 49 -16.05 7.18 15.50
CA PRO A 49 -17.47 7.02 15.84
C PRO A 49 -18.44 7.83 14.96
N ARG A 50 -17.95 8.74 14.12
CA ARG A 50 -18.78 9.68 13.34
C ARG A 50 -18.67 9.53 11.84
N VAL A 51 -17.99 8.50 11.36
CA VAL A 51 -17.89 8.15 9.95
C VAL A 51 -18.76 6.94 9.64
N HIS A 52 -18.98 6.61 8.38
CA HIS A 52 -19.80 5.45 8.00
C HIS A 52 -19.06 4.12 8.23
N GLY A 53 -17.74 4.10 8.03
CA GLY A 53 -16.89 2.97 8.38
C GLY A 53 -15.44 3.41 8.50
N SER A 54 -14.68 2.73 9.34
CA SER A 54 -13.27 3.02 9.56
C SER A 54 -12.51 1.79 10.01
N ALA A 55 -11.26 1.69 9.58
CA ALA A 55 -10.38 0.62 10.00
C ALA A 55 -8.93 1.10 10.12
N ILE A 56 -8.19 0.50 11.05
CA ILE A 56 -6.73 0.57 11.08
C ILE A 56 -6.20 -0.81 10.72
N PHE A 57 -5.36 -0.85 9.69
CA PHE A 57 -4.61 -2.03 9.30
C PHE A 57 -3.14 -1.81 9.60
N THR A 58 -2.56 -2.71 10.38
CA THR A 58 -1.14 -2.67 10.75
C THR A 58 -0.45 -3.94 10.29
N ARG A 59 0.71 -3.79 9.64
CA ARG A 59 1.60 -4.88 9.25
C ARG A 59 3.03 -4.51 9.65
N GLY A 60 3.50 -5.06 10.76
CA GLY A 60 4.74 -4.65 11.40
C GLY A 60 4.73 -3.15 11.72
N GLN A 61 5.64 -2.40 11.12
CA GLN A 61 5.75 -0.94 11.29
C GLN A 61 4.88 -0.15 10.30
N THR A 62 4.28 -0.80 9.31
CA THR A 62 3.40 -0.13 8.35
C THR A 62 1.98 -0.09 8.89
N GLN A 63 1.41 1.10 9.03
CA GLN A 63 0.06 1.31 9.55
C GLN A 63 -0.70 2.30 8.67
N VAL A 64 -1.92 1.92 8.29
CA VAL A 64 -2.83 2.72 7.47
C VAL A 64 -4.21 2.75 8.13
N MET A 65 -4.78 3.95 8.24
CA MET A 65 -6.17 4.15 8.62
C MET A 65 -6.99 4.42 7.36
N SER A 66 -8.00 3.61 7.11
CA SER A 66 -8.94 3.79 6.00
C SER A 66 -10.31 4.21 6.53
N ILE A 67 -10.91 5.22 5.89
CA ILE A 67 -12.14 5.87 6.30
C ILE A 67 -13.11 5.86 5.13
N VAL A 68 -14.33 5.39 5.36
CA VAL A 68 -15.40 5.34 4.35
C VAL A 68 -16.46 6.40 4.64
N THR A 69 -16.80 7.15 3.60
CA THR A 69 -17.94 8.05 3.57
C THR A 69 -18.88 7.61 2.46
N LEU A 70 -20.17 7.49 2.81
CA LEU A 70 -21.25 7.19 1.87
C LEU A 70 -22.01 8.48 1.58
N GLY A 71 -22.32 8.70 0.32
CA GLY A 71 -23.08 9.85 -0.13
C GLY A 71 -24.19 9.47 -1.10
N THR A 72 -24.98 10.43 -1.51
CA THR A 72 -25.99 10.23 -2.58
C THR A 72 -25.29 10.10 -3.93
N ASN A 73 -25.99 9.57 -4.94
CA ASN A 73 -25.43 9.45 -6.29
C ASN A 73 -25.02 10.81 -6.90
N ASN A 74 -25.63 11.91 -6.49
CA ASN A 74 -25.24 13.26 -6.92
C ASN A 74 -23.86 13.70 -6.40
N GLU A 75 -23.29 12.96 -5.45
CA GLU A 75 -21.95 13.20 -4.89
C GLU A 75 -20.87 12.31 -5.56
N ALA A 76 -21.24 11.54 -6.60
CA ALA A 76 -20.29 10.87 -7.45
C ALA A 76 -19.37 11.88 -8.14
N GLN A 77 -18.14 11.50 -8.39
CA GLN A 77 -17.19 12.35 -9.10
C GLN A 77 -17.58 12.44 -10.57
N GLU A 78 -17.85 13.65 -11.06
CA GLU A 78 -17.99 13.91 -12.50
C GLU A 78 -16.60 13.79 -13.16
N LEU A 79 -16.57 13.12 -14.31
CA LEU A 79 -15.36 12.92 -15.11
C LEU A 79 -15.48 13.79 -16.36
N ASP A 80 -14.58 14.75 -16.50
CA ASP A 80 -14.45 15.60 -17.69
C ASP A 80 -13.28 15.06 -18.55
N GLY A 81 -13.48 13.87 -19.11
CA GLY A 81 -12.53 13.15 -19.93
C GLY A 81 -13.04 12.88 -21.35
N LEU A 82 -12.22 12.16 -22.13
CA LEU A 82 -12.61 11.68 -23.48
C LEU A 82 -13.18 10.25 -23.43
N ASP A 83 -13.24 9.65 -22.25
CA ASP A 83 -13.77 8.31 -22.04
C ASP A 83 -15.31 8.34 -21.98
N GLU A 84 -15.95 7.18 -22.21
CA GLU A 84 -17.41 7.04 -22.17
C GLU A 84 -18.00 7.16 -20.76
N GLU A 85 -17.18 7.01 -19.73
CA GLU A 85 -17.60 7.14 -18.33
C GLU A 85 -17.71 8.61 -17.94
N GLU A 86 -18.94 9.07 -17.67
CA GLU A 86 -19.24 10.45 -17.27
C GLU A 86 -19.14 10.66 -15.75
N SER A 87 -19.22 9.59 -14.94
CA SER A 87 -19.18 9.68 -13.48
C SER A 87 -18.52 8.48 -12.84
N LYS A 88 -17.95 8.70 -11.66
CA LYS A 88 -17.27 7.70 -10.87
C LYS A 88 -17.87 7.65 -9.47
N ARG A 89 -18.60 6.58 -9.19
CA ARG A 89 -19.32 6.36 -7.93
C ARG A 89 -18.42 5.86 -6.80
N TYR A 90 -17.37 5.09 -7.11
CA TYR A 90 -16.36 4.65 -6.15
C TYR A 90 -15.08 5.47 -6.32
N MET A 91 -14.67 6.12 -5.26
CA MET A 91 -13.49 6.99 -5.22
C MET A 91 -12.55 6.51 -4.12
N HIS A 92 -11.25 6.40 -4.44
CA HIS A 92 -10.23 6.06 -3.45
C HIS A 92 -9.14 7.13 -3.44
N GLN A 93 -9.01 7.80 -2.31
CA GLN A 93 -7.95 8.77 -2.06
C GLN A 93 -6.92 8.19 -1.10
N TYR A 94 -5.65 8.51 -1.34
CA TYR A 94 -4.54 8.02 -0.55
C TYR A 94 -3.65 9.19 -0.16
N ASN A 95 -3.35 9.32 1.12
CA ASN A 95 -2.49 10.35 1.66
C ASN A 95 -1.26 9.72 2.33
N PHE A 96 -0.09 10.27 1.98
CA PHE A 96 1.20 9.85 2.52
C PHE A 96 1.90 11.05 3.17
N PRO A 97 1.48 11.45 4.37
CA PRO A 97 2.07 12.60 5.05
C PRO A 97 3.51 12.31 5.49
N SER A 98 4.33 13.35 5.54
CA SER A 98 5.76 13.24 5.83
C SER A 98 6.05 12.62 7.21
N TYR A 99 5.17 12.82 8.19
CA TYR A 99 5.32 12.21 9.51
C TYR A 99 5.31 10.67 9.48
N SER A 100 4.67 10.07 8.46
CA SER A 100 4.62 8.60 8.33
C SER A 100 5.98 7.94 8.16
N VAL A 101 6.97 8.70 7.72
CA VAL A 101 8.39 8.31 7.59
C VAL A 101 9.30 9.09 8.53
N GLY A 102 8.75 9.78 9.54
CA GLY A 102 9.50 10.54 10.53
C GLY A 102 10.10 11.85 10.01
N GLU A 103 9.60 12.39 8.90
CA GLU A 103 10.10 13.63 8.31
C GLU A 103 9.19 14.83 8.62
N ALA A 104 9.81 15.99 8.79
CA ALA A 104 9.10 17.27 8.91
C ALA A 104 9.18 18.03 7.59
N ARG A 105 8.13 17.97 6.78
CA ARG A 105 8.01 18.68 5.50
C ARG A 105 6.68 19.45 5.41
N PRO A 106 6.62 20.57 4.70
CA PRO A 106 5.37 21.25 4.39
C PRO A 106 4.44 20.34 3.59
N SER A 107 3.15 20.30 3.93
CA SER A 107 2.14 19.64 3.13
C SER A 107 1.76 20.54 1.94
N ARG A 108 1.87 20.01 0.71
CA ARG A 108 1.58 20.72 -0.54
C ARG A 108 0.49 20.06 -1.37
N GLY A 109 -0.33 19.22 -0.75
CA GLY A 109 -1.31 18.37 -1.43
C GLY A 109 -0.69 17.07 -2.00
N PRO A 110 -1.51 16.21 -2.65
CA PRO A 110 -1.08 14.90 -3.13
C PRO A 110 -0.09 15.02 -4.30
N GLY A 111 1.02 14.31 -4.19
CA GLY A 111 1.99 14.15 -5.26
C GLY A 111 1.65 12.98 -6.20
N ARG A 112 2.44 12.78 -7.25
CA ARG A 112 2.25 11.69 -8.22
C ARG A 112 2.26 10.30 -7.59
N ARG A 113 3.06 10.11 -6.54
CA ARG A 113 3.14 8.85 -5.79
C ARG A 113 1.82 8.54 -5.10
N GLU A 114 1.22 9.53 -4.45
CA GLU A 114 -0.05 9.37 -3.75
C GLU A 114 -1.19 9.09 -4.72
N ILE A 115 -1.22 9.79 -5.86
CA ILE A 115 -2.20 9.56 -6.94
C ILE A 115 -2.05 8.12 -7.47
N GLY A 116 -0.83 7.66 -7.76
CA GLY A 116 -0.58 6.31 -8.26
C GLY A 116 -0.93 5.21 -7.25
N HIS A 117 -0.63 5.41 -5.97
CA HIS A 117 -0.99 4.47 -4.91
C HIS A 117 -2.51 4.42 -4.66
N GLY A 118 -3.18 5.56 -4.70
CA GLY A 118 -4.64 5.64 -4.64
C GLY A 118 -5.30 4.90 -5.81
N ALA A 119 -4.83 5.13 -7.03
CA ALA A 119 -5.32 4.45 -8.22
C ALA A 119 -5.09 2.93 -8.20
N LEU A 120 -3.96 2.47 -7.64
CA LEU A 120 -3.69 1.03 -7.45
C LEU A 120 -4.71 0.40 -6.50
N ALA A 121 -4.94 1.03 -5.34
CA ALA A 121 -5.90 0.54 -4.37
C ALA A 121 -7.34 0.58 -4.90
N GLU A 122 -7.69 1.62 -5.63
CA GLU A 122 -8.98 1.74 -6.29
C GLU A 122 -9.22 0.61 -7.30
N LYS A 123 -8.28 0.38 -8.21
CA LYS A 123 -8.37 -0.69 -9.21
C LYS A 123 -8.50 -2.08 -8.59
N ALA A 124 -7.85 -2.31 -7.44
CA ALA A 124 -7.96 -3.57 -6.73
C ALA A 124 -9.35 -3.80 -6.12
N LEU A 125 -10.06 -2.73 -5.74
CA LEU A 125 -11.33 -2.81 -5.04
C LEU A 125 -12.56 -2.67 -5.97
N VAL A 126 -12.46 -1.91 -7.07
CA VAL A 126 -13.55 -1.71 -8.03
C VAL A 126 -14.28 -3.02 -8.42
N PRO A 127 -13.59 -4.14 -8.72
CA PRO A 127 -14.28 -5.38 -9.13
C PRO A 127 -15.20 -5.98 -8.07
N VAL A 128 -14.98 -5.65 -6.80
CA VAL A 128 -15.75 -6.18 -5.67
C VAL A 128 -16.80 -5.20 -5.13
N ILE A 129 -16.80 -3.96 -5.59
CA ILE A 129 -17.82 -2.96 -5.23
C ILE A 129 -19.18 -3.43 -5.79
N PRO A 130 -20.27 -3.35 -5.02
CA PRO A 130 -21.61 -3.69 -5.49
C PRO A 130 -22.08 -2.74 -6.59
N SER A 131 -22.99 -3.20 -7.43
CA SER A 131 -23.65 -2.37 -8.43
C SER A 131 -24.49 -1.25 -7.80
N GLU A 132 -24.87 -0.25 -8.58
CA GLU A 132 -25.74 0.83 -8.10
C GLU A 132 -27.11 0.31 -7.67
N ASP A 133 -27.66 -0.66 -8.39
CA ASP A 133 -28.94 -1.29 -8.05
C ASP A 133 -28.91 -2.04 -6.72
N GLU A 134 -27.74 -2.63 -6.36
CA GLU A 134 -27.57 -3.36 -5.12
C GLU A 134 -27.24 -2.43 -3.93
N PHE A 135 -26.55 -1.32 -4.21
CA PHE A 135 -26.10 -0.37 -3.18
C PHE A 135 -26.07 1.05 -3.75
N PRO A 136 -27.17 1.82 -3.70
CA PRO A 136 -27.35 3.09 -4.39
C PRO A 136 -26.68 4.28 -3.68
N TYR A 137 -25.40 4.16 -3.37
CA TYR A 137 -24.60 5.21 -2.74
C TYR A 137 -23.31 5.47 -3.51
N ALA A 138 -22.90 6.73 -3.57
CA ALA A 138 -21.53 7.08 -3.86
C ALA A 138 -20.64 6.70 -2.66
N ILE A 139 -19.49 6.09 -2.93
CA ILE A 139 -18.58 5.56 -1.93
C ILE A 139 -17.24 6.28 -2.05
N ARG A 140 -16.81 6.97 -1.02
CA ARG A 140 -15.50 7.58 -0.93
C ARG A 140 -14.68 6.91 0.16
N VAL A 141 -13.53 6.38 -0.21
CA VAL A 141 -12.53 5.86 0.73
C VAL A 141 -11.34 6.82 0.78
N VAL A 142 -10.89 7.13 1.98
CA VAL A 142 -9.66 7.87 2.22
C VAL A 142 -8.74 7.00 3.06
N SER A 143 -7.55 6.70 2.54
CA SER A 143 -6.52 5.96 3.25
C SER A 143 -5.41 6.91 3.70
N GLU A 144 -5.25 7.04 5.02
CA GLU A 144 -4.23 7.86 5.68
C GLU A 144 -3.09 6.96 6.16
N VAL A 145 -1.89 7.17 5.66
CA VAL A 145 -0.71 6.44 6.12
C VAL A 145 -0.23 7.04 7.43
N LEU A 146 -0.32 6.27 8.51
CA LEU A 146 0.10 6.70 9.85
C LEU A 146 1.58 6.40 10.09
N SER A 147 2.06 5.25 9.58
CA SER A 147 3.47 4.86 9.65
C SER A 147 3.83 4.01 8.43
N SER A 148 5.05 4.13 7.93
CA SER A 148 5.50 3.45 6.72
C SER A 148 6.85 2.77 6.89
N ASN A 149 6.88 1.47 6.64
CA ASN A 149 8.11 0.69 6.38
C ASN A 149 7.85 -0.31 5.25
N GLY A 150 7.56 0.22 4.05
CA GLY A 150 7.28 -0.56 2.84
C GLY A 150 5.82 -0.98 2.67
N SER A 151 5.37 -0.99 1.43
CA SER A 151 4.06 -1.50 0.96
C SER A 151 2.82 -0.89 1.60
N THR A 152 2.82 0.43 1.77
CA THR A 152 1.67 1.17 2.30
C THR A 152 0.46 1.14 1.38
N SER A 153 0.65 1.06 0.04
CA SER A 153 -0.44 0.91 -0.92
C SER A 153 -1.20 -0.41 -0.74
N GLN A 154 -0.48 -1.53 -0.48
CA GLN A 154 -1.11 -2.81 -0.17
C GLN A 154 -1.80 -2.81 1.19
N ALA A 155 -1.22 -2.12 2.17
CA ALA A 155 -1.88 -1.89 3.45
C ALA A 155 -3.16 -1.08 3.31
N SER A 156 -3.21 -0.10 2.38
CA SER A 156 -4.43 0.66 2.10
C SER A 156 -5.54 -0.19 1.46
N ILE A 157 -5.20 -1.17 0.61
CA ILE A 157 -6.16 -2.15 0.09
C ILE A 157 -6.79 -2.94 1.22
N CYS A 158 -5.96 -3.50 2.12
CA CYS A 158 -6.43 -4.27 3.27
C CYS A 158 -7.30 -3.43 4.21
N GLY A 159 -6.82 -2.23 4.58
CA GLY A 159 -7.56 -1.30 5.45
C GLY A 159 -8.88 -0.86 4.83
N SER A 160 -8.90 -0.60 3.53
CA SER A 160 -10.11 -0.20 2.82
C SER A 160 -11.14 -1.32 2.72
N THR A 161 -10.70 -2.56 2.51
CA THR A 161 -11.59 -3.72 2.59
C THR A 161 -12.29 -3.79 3.94
N LEU A 162 -11.54 -3.66 5.03
CA LEU A 162 -12.09 -3.67 6.39
C LEU A 162 -13.05 -2.50 6.63
N ALA A 163 -12.67 -1.29 6.21
CA ALA A 163 -13.49 -0.09 6.39
C ALA A 163 -14.78 -0.13 5.56
N LEU A 164 -14.74 -0.69 4.34
CA LEU A 164 -15.94 -0.92 3.52
C LEU A 164 -16.91 -1.90 4.19
N MET A 165 -16.39 -2.99 4.74
CA MET A 165 -17.20 -3.95 5.49
C MET A 165 -17.77 -3.34 6.77
N ASP A 166 -17.00 -2.53 7.49
CA ASP A 166 -17.46 -1.79 8.68
C ASP A 166 -18.56 -0.78 8.33
N ALA A 167 -18.49 -0.15 7.16
CA ALA A 167 -19.52 0.75 6.63
C ALA A 167 -20.81 0.02 6.16
N GLY A 168 -20.82 -1.32 6.20
CA GLY A 168 -21.96 -2.11 5.71
C GLY A 168 -22.07 -2.18 4.18
N VAL A 169 -21.01 -1.82 3.44
CA VAL A 169 -20.97 -1.99 1.98
C VAL A 169 -20.92 -3.48 1.65
N PRO A 170 -21.88 -4.04 0.91
CA PRO A 170 -21.92 -5.46 0.59
C PRO A 170 -20.94 -5.81 -0.54
N ILE A 171 -19.62 -5.68 -0.26
CA ILE A 171 -18.58 -6.06 -1.21
C ILE A 171 -18.68 -7.54 -1.56
N LYS A 172 -18.48 -7.89 -2.83
CA LYS A 172 -18.62 -9.27 -3.32
C LYS A 172 -17.68 -10.25 -2.62
N LYS A 173 -16.44 -9.82 -2.36
CA LYS A 173 -15.40 -10.61 -1.65
C LYS A 173 -14.40 -9.67 -0.98
N PRO A 174 -13.78 -10.08 0.14
CA PRO A 174 -12.65 -9.35 0.71
C PRO A 174 -11.45 -9.34 -0.25
N VAL A 175 -10.80 -8.20 -0.38
CA VAL A 175 -9.56 -8.03 -1.14
C VAL A 175 -8.42 -7.79 -0.17
N ALA A 176 -7.30 -8.47 -0.39
CA ALA A 176 -6.06 -8.24 0.32
C ALA A 176 -4.96 -7.82 -0.64
N GLY A 177 -3.97 -7.08 -0.14
CA GLY A 177 -2.82 -6.65 -0.91
C GLY A 177 -1.51 -7.03 -0.24
N ILE A 178 -0.53 -7.48 -1.03
CA ILE A 178 0.81 -7.80 -0.57
C ILE A 178 1.84 -7.38 -1.61
N SER A 179 3.08 -7.14 -1.17
CA SER A 179 4.24 -6.98 -2.05
C SER A 179 5.21 -8.12 -1.92
N THR A 180 5.84 -8.45 -3.01
CA THR A 180 6.96 -9.38 -3.08
C THR A 180 8.15 -8.70 -3.71
N GLY A 181 9.36 -9.10 -3.34
CA GLY A 181 10.58 -8.58 -3.89
C GLY A 181 11.44 -9.67 -4.49
N LEU A 182 12.40 -9.26 -5.28
CA LEU A 182 13.40 -10.13 -5.89
C LEU A 182 14.79 -9.57 -5.60
N VAL A 183 15.69 -10.44 -5.17
CA VAL A 183 17.12 -10.16 -5.05
C VAL A 183 17.87 -11.18 -5.90
N THR A 184 18.64 -10.70 -6.89
CA THR A 184 19.33 -11.52 -7.88
C THR A 184 20.84 -11.42 -7.67
N ASP A 185 21.57 -12.50 -7.87
CA ASP A 185 23.05 -12.44 -7.89
C ASP A 185 23.52 -11.68 -9.13
N LYS A 186 24.43 -10.71 -8.93
CA LYS A 186 24.97 -9.87 -10.03
C LYS A 186 25.77 -10.65 -11.04
N ASN A 187 26.39 -11.76 -10.63
CA ASN A 187 27.26 -12.58 -11.46
C ASN A 187 26.52 -13.75 -12.11
N ASP A 188 25.44 -14.21 -11.49
CA ASP A 188 24.60 -15.31 -11.96
C ASP A 188 23.11 -14.97 -11.83
N PRO A 189 22.47 -14.43 -12.87
CA PRO A 189 21.04 -14.09 -12.84
C PRO A 189 20.09 -15.29 -12.62
N SER A 190 20.56 -16.51 -12.77
CA SER A 190 19.79 -17.71 -12.45
C SER A 190 19.65 -17.94 -10.96
N ARG A 191 20.52 -17.33 -10.16
CA ARG A 191 20.51 -17.36 -8.71
C ARG A 191 19.76 -16.15 -8.17
N TYR A 192 18.59 -16.37 -7.65
CA TYR A 192 17.73 -15.31 -7.08
C TYR A 192 16.96 -15.80 -5.87
N ILE A 193 16.56 -14.87 -5.02
CA ILE A 193 15.69 -15.10 -3.87
C ILE A 193 14.46 -14.22 -4.00
N MET A 194 13.27 -14.81 -3.86
CA MET A 194 12.01 -14.08 -3.75
C MET A 194 11.67 -13.85 -2.28
N LEU A 195 11.26 -12.62 -1.96
CA LEU A 195 10.88 -12.20 -0.63
C LEU A 195 9.39 -11.89 -0.57
N THR A 196 8.70 -12.41 0.42
CA THR A 196 7.28 -12.09 0.68
C THR A 196 7.19 -10.96 1.69
N ASP A 197 6.29 -10.01 1.47
CA ASP A 197 6.06 -8.85 2.34
C ASP A 197 7.34 -8.05 2.61
N ILE A 198 7.85 -7.39 1.56
CA ILE A 198 9.07 -6.61 1.64
C ILE A 198 8.89 -5.34 2.47
N GLN A 199 9.91 -5.02 3.26
CA GLN A 199 10.03 -3.75 3.95
C GLN A 199 10.85 -2.73 3.14
N GLY A 200 10.90 -1.47 3.62
CA GLY A 200 11.50 -0.37 2.87
C GLY A 200 12.95 -0.60 2.42
N ILE A 201 13.80 -1.19 3.27
CA ILE A 201 15.20 -1.48 2.93
C ILE A 201 15.32 -2.57 1.86
N GLU A 202 14.43 -3.55 1.85
CA GLU A 202 14.38 -4.63 0.85
C GLU A 202 13.82 -4.14 -0.49
N ASP A 203 12.83 -3.23 -0.47
CA ASP A 203 12.33 -2.51 -1.64
C ASP A 203 13.44 -1.67 -2.28
N PHE A 204 14.21 -0.95 -1.45
CA PHE A 204 15.25 -0.03 -1.91
C PHE A 204 16.49 -0.74 -2.48
N PHE A 205 16.88 -1.88 -1.89
CA PHE A 205 18.09 -2.63 -2.29
C PHE A 205 17.81 -3.85 -3.19
N GLY A 206 16.55 -4.21 -3.36
CA GLY A 206 16.13 -5.28 -4.26
C GLY A 206 16.22 -4.90 -5.74
N ASP A 207 15.95 -5.87 -6.60
CA ASP A 207 15.94 -5.70 -8.05
C ASP A 207 14.53 -5.60 -8.63
N MET A 208 13.51 -6.00 -7.86
CA MET A 208 12.10 -5.92 -8.23
C MET A 208 11.23 -5.72 -6.99
N ASP A 209 10.21 -4.88 -7.13
CA ASP A 209 9.07 -4.76 -6.22
C ASP A 209 7.79 -5.09 -7.02
N PHE A 210 7.16 -6.21 -6.69
CA PHE A 210 5.94 -6.65 -7.32
C PHE A 210 4.77 -6.56 -6.34
N LYS A 211 3.78 -5.75 -6.69
CA LYS A 211 2.61 -5.46 -5.85
C LYS A 211 1.36 -6.05 -6.44
N VAL A 212 0.65 -6.83 -5.64
CA VAL A 212 -0.61 -7.45 -6.03
C VAL A 212 -1.72 -7.15 -5.03
N GLY A 213 -2.94 -7.06 -5.53
CA GLY A 213 -4.17 -7.06 -4.75
C GLY A 213 -5.16 -8.01 -5.40
N GLY A 214 -5.85 -8.81 -4.60
CA GLY A 214 -6.79 -9.78 -5.11
C GLY A 214 -7.63 -10.42 -4.02
N THR A 215 -8.56 -11.27 -4.44
CA THR A 215 -9.40 -12.08 -3.57
C THR A 215 -8.82 -13.48 -3.40
N LYS A 216 -9.45 -14.33 -2.56
CA LYS A 216 -9.05 -15.73 -2.41
C LYS A 216 -9.11 -16.54 -3.72
N ASP A 217 -9.92 -16.10 -4.67
CA ASP A 217 -10.17 -16.82 -5.92
C ASP A 217 -9.55 -16.15 -7.16
N GLY A 218 -8.74 -15.11 -6.96
CA GLY A 218 -8.06 -14.34 -8.02
C GLY A 218 -8.37 -12.86 -7.99
#